data_83d4aa764033095e5da8018d030d33ee
#
_entry.id   83d4aa764033095e5da8018d030d33ee
#
_cell.length_a   1.000
_cell.length_b   1.000
_cell.length_c   1.000
_cell.angle_alpha   90.00
_cell.angle_beta   90.00
_cell.angle_gamma   90.00
#
_symmetry.space_group_name_H-M   'P 1'
#
loop_
_entity.id
_entity.type
_entity.pdbx_description
1 polymer ?
#
loop_
_entity_poly.entity_id
_entity_poly.type
_entity_poly.pdbx_seq_one_letter_code
_entity_poly.pdbx_strand_id
1 'polypeptide(L)'
;DKPKKRIVASRKKVLLAEEAERKKAIWDALEVGSVVKGVVRRLADFGAKVILADLDLASATAVAESLKAEGKEAAAIEFNVADFDHITEKVAAARAIYGRIDVLVNVAGITGSTPITDITHESWDRMMDIDLKSLFFVSQAVFEVMKEQGYGKMVHMSSLAALRGGRSSDASYACAKAGILNLSKCFALAGAPFHITSNAVCPGNILTPMGKTLSWSKKDPKTYIPAGRYGTAEDIANAVLFYASDLSDYVTGDYMNVNGGLYM
;
A
#
# COMPACT_ATOMS: atom_id res chain seq x y z
N ASP A 1 -34.51 -22.84 47.09
CA ASP A 1 -33.28 -22.66 46.30
C ASP A 1 -33.54 -21.77 45.07
N LYS A 2 -33.09 -20.51 45.17
CA LYS A 2 -33.18 -19.58 44.04
C LYS A 2 -31.99 -19.87 43.10
N PRO A 3 -32.20 -20.01 41.77
CA PRO A 3 -31.11 -20.20 40.86
C PRO A 3 -30.24 -18.94 40.78
N LYS A 4 -28.94 -19.09 41.12
CA LYS A 4 -27.95 -18.05 40.95
C LYS A 4 -27.81 -17.74 39.43
N LYS A 5 -28.27 -16.60 38.98
CA LYS A 5 -27.98 -16.09 37.63
C LYS A 5 -26.46 -15.88 37.50
N ARG A 6 -25.77 -16.80 36.84
CA ARG A 6 -24.39 -16.58 36.42
C ARG A 6 -24.39 -15.63 35.23
N ILE A 7 -23.92 -14.41 35.44
CA ILE A 7 -23.56 -13.50 34.34
C ILE A 7 -22.21 -13.99 33.78
N VAL A 8 -22.25 -14.74 32.70
CA VAL A 8 -21.02 -15.06 31.95
C VAL A 8 -20.77 -13.91 30.98
N ALA A 9 -20.05 -12.89 31.43
CA ALA A 9 -19.53 -11.87 30.54
C ALA A 9 -18.44 -12.49 29.67
N SER A 10 -18.72 -12.76 28.41
CA SER A 10 -17.73 -13.25 27.49
C SER A 10 -16.78 -12.10 27.14
N ARG A 11 -15.56 -12.13 27.66
CA ARG A 11 -14.47 -11.20 27.32
C ARG A 11 -14.32 -11.08 25.80
N LYS A 12 -14.60 -12.15 25.05
CA LYS A 12 -14.63 -12.16 23.58
C LYS A 12 -15.70 -11.26 23.01
N LYS A 13 -16.91 -11.18 23.61
CA LYS A 13 -17.99 -10.29 23.15
C LYS A 13 -17.67 -8.82 23.42
N VAL A 14 -17.06 -8.51 24.55
CA VAL A 14 -16.64 -7.14 24.88
C VAL A 14 -15.51 -6.70 23.93
N LEU A 15 -14.50 -7.52 23.72
CA LEU A 15 -13.42 -7.23 22.78
C LEU A 15 -13.90 -7.09 21.33
N LEU A 16 -14.88 -7.88 20.90
CA LEU A 16 -15.48 -7.76 19.57
C LEU A 16 -16.34 -6.49 19.43
N ALA A 17 -17.00 -6.04 20.51
CA ALA A 17 -17.78 -4.80 20.51
C ALA A 17 -16.84 -3.57 20.50
N GLU A 18 -15.79 -3.57 21.33
CA GLU A 18 -14.76 -2.53 21.35
C GLU A 18 -14.01 -2.45 20.01
N GLU A 19 -13.72 -3.61 19.40
CA GLU A 19 -13.12 -3.69 18.08
C GLU A 19 -14.07 -3.18 16.98
N ALA A 20 -15.38 -3.45 17.09
CA ALA A 20 -16.39 -2.97 16.17
C ALA A 20 -16.60 -1.44 16.27
N GLU A 21 -16.61 -0.89 17.51
CA GLU A 21 -16.68 0.56 17.73
C GLU A 21 -15.40 1.27 17.25
N ARG A 22 -14.23 0.69 17.53
CA ARG A 22 -12.95 1.20 17.03
C ARG A 22 -12.87 1.14 15.50
N LYS A 23 -13.37 0.06 14.89
CA LYS A 23 -13.52 -0.05 13.43
C LYS A 23 -14.48 1.00 12.90
N LYS A 24 -15.63 1.24 13.54
CA LYS A 24 -16.58 2.27 13.11
C LYS A 24 -15.98 3.67 13.17
N ALA A 25 -15.29 4.01 14.25
CA ALA A 25 -14.60 5.30 14.39
C ALA A 25 -13.49 5.47 13.32
N ILE A 26 -12.77 4.39 12.96
CA ILE A 26 -11.81 4.38 11.85
C ILE A 26 -12.54 4.58 10.51
N TRP A 27 -13.73 3.99 10.33
CA TRP A 27 -14.53 4.12 9.11
C TRP A 27 -15.04 5.54 8.87
N ASP A 28 -15.45 6.22 9.92
CA ASP A 28 -15.97 7.59 9.84
C ASP A 28 -14.86 8.64 9.61
N ALA A 29 -13.59 8.27 9.88
CA ALA A 29 -12.39 9.10 9.71
C ALA A 29 -11.56 8.80 8.45
N LEU A 30 -12.02 7.93 7.54
CA LEU A 30 -11.26 7.53 6.37
C LEU A 30 -11.29 8.59 5.27
N GLU A 31 -10.20 9.33 5.14
CA GLU A 31 -9.92 10.28 4.06
C GLU A 31 -9.14 9.64 2.90
N VAL A 32 -9.01 10.36 1.79
CA VAL A 32 -8.17 9.97 0.63
C VAL A 32 -6.75 9.67 1.13
N GLY A 33 -6.12 8.57 0.68
CA GLY A 33 -4.79 8.16 1.16
C GLY A 33 -4.77 7.16 2.33
N SER A 34 -5.90 6.59 2.74
CA SER A 34 -6.00 5.71 3.93
C SER A 34 -5.13 4.45 3.90
N VAL A 35 -4.78 3.91 2.72
CA VAL A 35 -3.82 2.79 2.62
C VAL A 35 -2.44 3.26 3.04
N VAL A 36 -2.02 4.44 2.61
CA VAL A 36 -0.75 5.05 3.02
C VAL A 36 -0.71 5.23 4.54
N LYS A 37 -1.77 5.78 5.14
CA LYS A 37 -1.89 5.89 6.61
C LYS A 37 -1.72 4.54 7.32
N GLY A 38 -2.36 3.48 6.83
CA GLY A 38 -2.26 2.14 7.41
C GLY A 38 -0.85 1.57 7.36
N VAL A 39 -0.20 1.65 6.20
CA VAL A 39 1.17 1.17 5.97
C VAL A 39 2.16 1.96 6.83
N VAL A 40 2.11 3.29 6.78
CA VAL A 40 3.01 4.19 7.51
C VAL A 40 2.90 3.95 9.02
N ARG A 41 1.67 3.89 9.57
CA ARG A 41 1.44 3.64 10.98
C ARG A 41 2.02 2.28 11.39
N ARG A 42 1.79 1.24 10.60
CA ARG A 42 2.28 -0.11 10.90
C ARG A 42 3.80 -0.18 10.91
N LEU A 43 4.48 0.45 9.95
CA LEU A 43 5.94 0.52 9.93
C LEU A 43 6.48 1.29 11.15
N ALA A 44 5.87 2.45 11.49
CA ALA A 44 6.24 3.23 12.66
C ALA A 44 6.00 2.47 13.99
N ASP A 45 4.95 1.65 14.10
CA ASP A 45 4.69 0.80 15.26
C ASP A 45 5.80 -0.24 15.49
N PHE A 46 6.49 -0.62 14.43
CA PHE A 46 7.64 -1.52 14.48
C PHE A 46 9.00 -0.80 14.48
N GLY A 47 9.01 0.50 14.80
CA GLY A 47 10.23 1.27 15.07
C GLY A 47 10.88 1.90 13.84
N ALA A 48 10.22 1.87 12.67
CA ALA A 48 10.74 2.55 11.50
C ALA A 48 10.62 4.09 11.67
N LYS A 49 11.66 4.82 11.23
CA LYS A 49 11.57 6.25 10.96
C LYS A 49 10.91 6.42 9.60
N VAL A 50 9.79 7.11 9.53
CA VAL A 50 8.96 7.12 8.34
C VAL A 50 8.98 8.48 7.64
N ILE A 51 9.16 8.46 6.32
CA ILE A 51 9.01 9.64 5.48
C ILE A 51 7.77 9.44 4.61
N LEU A 52 6.80 10.33 4.77
CA LEU A 52 5.60 10.38 3.95
C LEU A 52 5.87 11.29 2.75
N ALA A 53 5.94 10.70 1.57
CA ALA A 53 6.09 11.40 0.31
C ALA A 53 4.74 11.39 -0.42
N ASP A 54 4.09 12.52 -0.54
CA ASP A 54 2.76 12.65 -1.14
C ASP A 54 2.64 13.96 -1.92
N LEU A 55 1.77 13.99 -2.92
CA LEU A 55 1.41 15.21 -3.65
C LEU A 55 0.70 16.21 -2.72
N ASP A 56 -0.12 15.70 -1.79
CA ASP A 56 -0.78 16.48 -0.75
C ASP A 56 0.09 16.56 0.51
N LEU A 57 1.00 17.55 0.51
CA LEU A 57 1.87 17.79 1.65
C LEU A 57 1.10 18.05 2.96
N ALA A 58 -0.07 18.69 2.90
CA ALA A 58 -0.85 19.00 4.09
C ALA A 58 -1.35 17.73 4.77
N SER A 59 -1.94 16.81 3.99
CA SER A 59 -2.37 15.51 4.48
C SER A 59 -1.21 14.65 4.98
N ALA A 60 -0.08 14.62 4.26
CA ALA A 60 1.13 13.91 4.69
C ALA A 60 1.67 14.46 6.01
N THR A 61 1.72 15.80 6.15
CA THR A 61 2.16 16.46 7.38
C THR A 61 1.25 16.14 8.56
N ALA A 62 -0.07 16.18 8.38
CA ALA A 62 -1.02 15.82 9.45
C ALA A 62 -0.80 14.39 9.98
N VAL A 63 -0.49 13.44 9.09
CA VAL A 63 -0.16 12.07 9.50
C VAL A 63 1.19 12.00 10.22
N ALA A 64 2.21 12.69 9.72
CA ALA A 64 3.52 12.75 10.37
C ALA A 64 3.43 13.33 11.79
N GLU A 65 2.70 14.43 11.96
CA GLU A 65 2.49 15.05 13.28
C GLU A 65 1.70 14.14 14.24
N SER A 66 0.70 13.41 13.75
CA SER A 66 0.00 12.40 14.55
C SER A 66 0.94 11.30 15.07
N LEU A 67 1.89 10.85 14.24
CA LEU A 67 2.88 9.84 14.64
C LEU A 67 3.89 10.42 15.64
N LYS A 68 4.33 11.66 15.44
CA LYS A 68 5.22 12.36 16.39
C LYS A 68 4.57 12.54 17.76
N ALA A 69 3.27 12.86 17.80
CA ALA A 69 2.51 12.94 19.03
C ALA A 69 2.44 11.63 19.81
N GLU A 70 2.62 10.49 19.12
CA GLU A 70 2.73 9.16 19.70
C GLU A 70 4.19 8.77 20.03
N GLY A 71 5.14 9.71 19.93
CA GLY A 71 6.57 9.46 20.21
C GLY A 71 7.34 8.75 19.10
N LYS A 72 6.79 8.71 17.87
CA LYS A 72 7.43 8.08 16.71
C LYS A 72 8.18 9.09 15.86
N GLU A 73 9.20 8.65 15.15
CA GLU A 73 9.93 9.50 14.21
C GLU A 73 9.24 9.46 12.82
N ALA A 74 8.74 10.61 12.39
CA ALA A 74 8.09 10.75 11.10
C ALA A 74 8.37 12.13 10.48
N ALA A 75 8.43 12.20 9.16
CA ALA A 75 8.56 13.42 8.38
C ALA A 75 7.64 13.38 7.16
N ALA A 76 7.32 14.53 6.59
CA ALA A 76 6.56 14.63 5.35
C ALA A 76 7.33 15.46 4.32
N ILE A 77 7.23 15.07 3.05
CA ILE A 77 7.75 15.84 1.92
C ILE A 77 6.70 15.91 0.81
N GLU A 78 6.65 17.02 0.11
CA GLU A 78 5.89 17.11 -1.13
C GLU A 78 6.59 16.35 -2.23
N PHE A 79 5.86 15.39 -2.85
CA PHE A 79 6.41 14.57 -3.90
C PHE A 79 5.36 14.24 -4.97
N ASN A 80 5.43 14.91 -6.11
CA ASN A 80 4.68 14.53 -7.29
C ASN A 80 5.44 13.43 -8.05
N VAL A 81 4.97 12.20 -8.01
CA VAL A 81 5.60 11.07 -8.70
C VAL A 81 5.55 11.17 -10.23
N ALA A 82 4.68 12.02 -10.79
CA ALA A 82 4.59 12.31 -12.22
C ALA A 82 5.52 13.43 -12.69
N ASP A 83 6.23 14.09 -11.78
CA ASP A 83 7.27 15.08 -12.08
C ASP A 83 8.61 14.36 -12.25
N PHE A 84 8.78 13.73 -13.41
CA PHE A 84 9.91 12.87 -13.70
C PHE A 84 11.28 13.57 -13.65
N ASP A 85 11.32 14.86 -13.94
CA ASP A 85 12.56 15.65 -13.97
C ASP A 85 13.14 15.87 -12.57
N HIS A 86 12.29 15.87 -11.54
CA HIS A 86 12.69 16.16 -10.15
C HIS A 86 12.71 14.93 -9.22
N ILE A 87 12.42 13.73 -9.71
CA ILE A 87 12.39 12.51 -8.87
C ILE A 87 13.70 12.32 -8.11
N THR A 88 14.84 12.42 -8.79
CA THR A 88 16.17 12.21 -8.17
C THR A 88 16.44 13.23 -7.06
N GLU A 89 16.10 14.50 -7.28
CA GLU A 89 16.22 15.56 -6.28
C GLU A 89 15.34 15.28 -5.05
N LYS A 90 14.09 14.89 -5.27
CA LYS A 90 13.15 14.56 -4.19
C LYS A 90 13.57 13.33 -3.38
N VAL A 91 14.13 12.31 -4.03
CA VAL A 91 14.70 11.13 -3.35
C VAL A 91 15.93 11.54 -2.53
N ALA A 92 16.80 12.40 -3.06
CA ALA A 92 17.94 12.92 -2.30
C ALA A 92 17.50 13.73 -1.07
N ALA A 93 16.47 14.57 -1.21
CA ALA A 93 15.87 15.31 -0.10
C ALA A 93 15.28 14.36 0.97
N ALA A 94 14.58 13.31 0.57
CA ALA A 94 14.08 12.28 1.49
C ALA A 94 15.24 11.60 2.24
N ARG A 95 16.28 11.16 1.52
CA ARG A 95 17.48 10.55 2.13
C ARG A 95 18.12 11.47 3.17
N ALA A 96 18.18 12.76 2.90
CA ALA A 96 18.83 13.74 3.78
C ALA A 96 18.17 13.85 5.16
N ILE A 97 16.89 13.51 5.31
CA ILE A 97 16.15 13.60 6.58
C ILE A 97 16.71 12.64 7.63
N TYR A 98 17.01 11.39 7.25
CA TYR A 98 17.52 10.36 8.18
C TYR A 98 18.86 9.74 7.73
N GLY A 99 19.44 10.23 6.64
CA GLY A 99 20.76 9.83 6.15
C GLY A 99 20.75 8.55 5.30
N ARG A 100 19.63 7.78 5.29
CA ARG A 100 19.49 6.50 4.58
C ARG A 100 18.05 6.23 4.18
N ILE A 101 17.85 5.28 3.25
CA ILE A 101 16.54 4.73 2.87
C ILE A 101 16.67 3.21 2.86
N ASP A 102 16.10 2.54 3.86
CA ASP A 102 16.16 1.08 3.99
C ASP A 102 14.98 0.39 3.32
N VAL A 103 13.83 1.04 3.33
CA VAL A 103 12.59 0.50 2.78
C VAL A 103 11.94 1.54 1.87
N LEU A 104 11.61 1.13 0.65
CA LEU A 104 10.75 1.88 -0.27
C LEU A 104 9.41 1.17 -0.37
N VAL A 105 8.33 1.89 -0.13
CA VAL A 105 6.97 1.39 -0.38
C VAL A 105 6.29 2.26 -1.43
N ASN A 106 6.15 1.75 -2.64
CA ASN A 106 5.45 2.44 -3.73
C ASN A 106 3.93 2.20 -3.63
N VAL A 107 3.19 3.19 -3.14
CA VAL A 107 1.73 3.12 -2.96
C VAL A 107 0.99 4.05 -3.90
N ALA A 108 1.64 5.13 -4.38
CA ALA A 108 1.04 6.11 -5.28
C ALA A 108 0.41 5.43 -6.50
N GLY A 109 -0.77 5.90 -6.90
CA GLY A 109 -1.48 5.38 -8.04
C GLY A 109 -2.91 5.90 -8.13
N ILE A 110 -3.48 5.76 -9.32
CA ILE A 110 -4.87 6.11 -9.62
C ILE A 110 -5.63 4.87 -10.08
N THR A 111 -6.92 4.98 -10.26
CA THR A 111 -7.75 3.91 -10.86
C THR A 111 -8.81 4.52 -11.77
N GLY A 112 -9.29 3.74 -12.72
CA GLY A 112 -10.39 4.09 -13.61
C GLY A 112 -11.38 2.94 -13.77
N SER A 113 -12.52 3.22 -14.39
CA SER A 113 -13.55 2.23 -14.73
C SER A 113 -14.10 2.46 -16.14
N THR A 114 -13.28 3.03 -17.01
CA THR A 114 -13.62 3.34 -18.41
C THR A 114 -13.79 2.04 -19.21
N PRO A 115 -14.89 1.86 -19.97
CA PRO A 115 -15.04 0.75 -20.89
C PRO A 115 -13.88 0.66 -21.87
N ILE A 116 -13.49 -0.55 -22.27
CA ILE A 116 -12.31 -0.78 -23.11
C ILE A 116 -12.37 -0.01 -24.45
N THR A 117 -13.58 0.17 -25.00
CA THR A 117 -13.83 0.92 -26.25
C THR A 117 -13.69 2.42 -26.11
N ASP A 118 -13.73 2.95 -24.89
CA ASP A 118 -13.81 4.38 -24.58
C ASP A 118 -12.49 4.90 -23.96
N ILE A 119 -11.50 4.03 -23.81
CA ILE A 119 -10.16 4.42 -23.35
C ILE A 119 -9.49 5.24 -24.44
N THR A 120 -9.13 6.48 -24.13
CA THR A 120 -8.40 7.38 -25.02
C THR A 120 -6.89 7.23 -24.84
N HIS A 121 -6.10 7.67 -25.80
CA HIS A 121 -4.64 7.74 -25.68
C HIS A 121 -4.21 8.53 -24.43
N GLU A 122 -4.85 9.69 -24.20
CA GLU A 122 -4.55 10.54 -23.05
C GLU A 122 -4.84 9.86 -21.71
N SER A 123 -6.00 9.19 -21.59
CA SER A 123 -6.35 8.46 -20.35
C SER A 123 -5.43 7.26 -20.11
N TRP A 124 -5.02 6.57 -21.18
CA TRP A 124 -4.06 5.50 -21.14
C TRP A 124 -2.68 6.01 -20.69
N ASP A 125 -2.15 7.03 -21.34
CA ASP A 125 -0.83 7.58 -21.04
C ASP A 125 -0.76 8.10 -19.60
N ARG A 126 -1.79 8.81 -19.14
CA ARG A 126 -1.89 9.26 -17.75
C ARG A 126 -1.85 8.10 -16.75
N MET A 127 -2.56 7.01 -17.01
CA MET A 127 -2.56 5.82 -16.15
C MET A 127 -1.18 5.19 -16.11
N MET A 128 -0.55 5.01 -17.28
CA MET A 128 0.78 4.42 -17.39
C MET A 128 1.85 5.31 -16.75
N ASP A 129 1.76 6.62 -16.92
CA ASP A 129 2.70 7.57 -16.31
C ASP A 129 2.63 7.54 -14.78
N ILE A 130 1.42 7.55 -14.20
CA ILE A 130 1.25 7.63 -12.75
C ILE A 130 1.46 6.26 -12.09
N ASP A 131 0.91 5.16 -12.63
CA ASP A 131 0.89 3.88 -11.94
C ASP A 131 2.10 2.99 -12.23
N LEU A 132 2.75 3.14 -13.40
CA LEU A 132 3.86 2.28 -13.81
C LEU A 132 5.18 3.04 -13.99
N LYS A 133 5.20 4.07 -14.84
CA LYS A 133 6.41 4.81 -15.16
C LYS A 133 6.96 5.53 -13.93
N SER A 134 6.10 6.16 -13.15
CA SER A 134 6.50 6.81 -11.89
C SER A 134 7.15 5.83 -10.93
N LEU A 135 6.52 4.67 -10.73
CA LEU A 135 7.05 3.62 -9.87
C LEU A 135 8.45 3.18 -10.32
N PHE A 136 8.66 3.04 -11.62
CA PHE A 136 9.98 2.68 -12.15
C PHE A 136 11.03 3.72 -11.79
N PHE A 137 10.80 5.00 -12.10
CA PHE A 137 11.80 6.05 -11.88
C PHE A 137 12.04 6.37 -10.40
N VAL A 138 11.00 6.32 -9.55
CA VAL A 138 11.17 6.43 -8.09
C VAL A 138 12.00 5.25 -7.57
N SER A 139 11.67 4.03 -8.01
CA SER A 139 12.43 2.84 -7.61
C SER A 139 13.87 2.89 -8.10
N GLN A 140 14.12 3.36 -9.32
CA GLN A 140 15.47 3.51 -9.88
C GLN A 140 16.30 4.49 -9.04
N ALA A 141 15.75 5.66 -8.69
CA ALA A 141 16.47 6.65 -7.88
C ALA A 141 16.78 6.13 -6.46
N VAL A 142 15.81 5.43 -5.82
CA VAL A 142 16.03 4.83 -4.50
C VAL A 142 16.96 3.62 -4.59
N PHE A 143 16.93 2.86 -5.68
CA PHE A 143 17.82 1.72 -5.91
C PHE A 143 19.29 2.13 -5.87
N GLU A 144 19.68 3.24 -6.48
CA GLU A 144 21.06 3.74 -6.41
C GLU A 144 21.46 4.08 -4.97
N VAL A 145 20.55 4.66 -4.16
CA VAL A 145 20.80 4.90 -2.74
C VAL A 145 21.00 3.59 -1.99
N MET A 146 20.13 2.60 -2.19
CA MET A 146 20.21 1.30 -1.53
C MET A 146 21.45 0.51 -1.96
N LYS A 147 21.87 0.65 -3.22
CA LYS A 147 23.07 0.04 -3.75
C LYS A 147 24.34 0.58 -3.08
N GLU A 148 24.44 1.91 -2.88
CA GLU A 148 25.50 2.53 -2.09
C GLU A 148 25.52 2.04 -0.63
N GLN A 149 24.36 1.77 -0.05
CA GLN A 149 24.20 1.27 1.32
C GLN A 149 24.53 -0.22 1.46
N GLY A 150 24.48 -1.00 0.34
CA GLY A 150 24.61 -2.45 0.37
C GLY A 150 23.41 -3.16 1.04
N TYR A 151 22.25 -2.52 1.08
CA TYR A 151 21.01 -3.03 1.69
C TYR A 151 19.79 -2.24 1.24
N GLY A 152 18.67 -2.95 1.04
CA GLY A 152 17.39 -2.30 0.77
C GLY A 152 16.23 -3.28 0.61
N LYS A 153 15.02 -2.80 0.85
CA LYS A 153 13.78 -3.55 0.62
C LYS A 153 12.78 -2.69 -0.15
N MET A 154 12.34 -3.18 -1.29
CA MET A 154 11.36 -2.52 -2.14
C MET A 154 10.05 -3.28 -2.09
N VAL A 155 8.95 -2.60 -1.80
CA VAL A 155 7.60 -3.16 -1.78
C VAL A 155 6.72 -2.34 -2.72
N HIS A 156 6.14 -3.00 -3.71
CA HIS A 156 5.38 -2.37 -4.76
C HIS A 156 3.90 -2.71 -4.66
N MET A 157 3.03 -1.70 -4.76
CA MET A 157 1.58 -1.91 -4.73
C MET A 157 1.06 -2.23 -6.14
N SER A 158 0.86 -3.51 -6.40
CA SER A 158 0.16 -4.00 -7.59
C SER A 158 -1.35 -4.10 -7.32
N SER A 159 -2.04 -5.04 -7.87
CA SER A 159 -3.48 -5.27 -7.72
C SER A 159 -3.87 -6.67 -8.14
N LEU A 160 -4.99 -7.16 -7.64
CA LEU A 160 -5.69 -8.32 -8.20
C LEU A 160 -6.00 -8.16 -9.70
N ALA A 161 -6.19 -6.92 -10.19
CA ALA A 161 -6.40 -6.63 -11.60
C ALA A 161 -5.22 -7.05 -12.48
N ALA A 162 -4.00 -7.05 -11.96
CA ALA A 162 -2.80 -7.53 -12.65
C ALA A 162 -2.88 -9.00 -13.04
N LEU A 163 -3.60 -9.81 -12.26
CA LEU A 163 -3.65 -11.27 -12.38
C LEU A 163 -4.85 -11.78 -13.19
N ARG A 164 -5.97 -11.04 -13.16
CA ARG A 164 -7.23 -11.49 -13.78
C ARG A 164 -7.84 -10.50 -14.77
N GLY A 165 -7.14 -9.39 -15.06
CA GLY A 165 -7.67 -8.28 -15.86
C GLY A 165 -8.58 -7.35 -15.06
N GLY A 166 -8.92 -6.23 -15.68
CA GLY A 166 -9.71 -5.15 -15.10
C GLY A 166 -11.21 -5.45 -15.06
N ARG A 167 -11.67 -6.32 -14.17
CA ARG A 167 -13.09 -6.65 -14.06
C ARG A 167 -13.95 -5.51 -13.50
N SER A 168 -13.36 -4.64 -12.68
CA SER A 168 -14.00 -3.49 -12.04
C SER A 168 -13.17 -2.22 -12.20
N SER A 169 -12.10 -2.30 -12.99
CA SER A 169 -11.20 -1.23 -13.38
C SER A 169 -10.99 -1.28 -14.87
N ASP A 170 -10.43 -0.24 -15.47
CA ASP A 170 -10.12 -0.23 -16.89
C ASP A 170 -8.90 -1.09 -17.26
N ALA A 171 -8.70 -1.27 -18.57
CA ALA A 171 -7.62 -2.11 -19.09
C ALA A 171 -6.24 -1.48 -18.84
N SER A 172 -6.10 -0.15 -18.92
CA SER A 172 -4.84 0.56 -18.67
C SER A 172 -4.35 0.35 -17.23
N TYR A 173 -5.26 0.42 -16.25
CA TYR A 173 -4.94 0.08 -14.86
C TYR A 173 -4.46 -1.35 -14.72
N ALA A 174 -5.17 -2.32 -15.30
CA ALA A 174 -4.78 -3.73 -15.22
C ALA A 174 -3.39 -3.96 -15.84
N CYS A 175 -3.11 -3.35 -16.99
CA CYS A 175 -1.82 -3.41 -17.66
C CYS A 175 -0.70 -2.76 -16.82
N ALA A 176 -0.94 -1.58 -16.26
CA ALA A 176 0.03 -0.91 -15.40
C ALA A 176 0.36 -1.77 -14.16
N LYS A 177 -0.67 -2.30 -13.48
CA LYS A 177 -0.47 -3.16 -12.29
C LYS A 177 0.19 -4.51 -12.62
N ALA A 178 -0.04 -5.07 -13.81
CA ALA A 178 0.69 -6.24 -14.29
C ALA A 178 2.16 -5.93 -14.60
N GLY A 179 2.43 -4.76 -15.18
CA GLY A 179 3.79 -4.25 -15.38
C GLY A 179 4.59 -4.14 -14.07
N ILE A 180 3.95 -3.72 -12.98
CA ILE A 180 4.58 -3.64 -11.65
C ILE A 180 5.10 -5.00 -11.18
N LEU A 181 4.36 -6.09 -11.41
CA LEU A 181 4.80 -7.44 -11.01
C LEU A 181 6.10 -7.84 -11.73
N ASN A 182 6.21 -7.47 -13.00
CA ASN A 182 7.40 -7.77 -13.77
C ASN A 182 8.57 -6.84 -13.41
N LEU A 183 8.31 -5.54 -13.20
CA LEU A 183 9.32 -4.60 -12.71
C LEU A 183 9.90 -5.01 -11.35
N SER A 184 9.06 -5.51 -10.43
CA SER A 184 9.53 -6.05 -9.15
C SER A 184 10.57 -7.16 -9.35
N LYS A 185 10.35 -8.07 -10.31
CA LYS A 185 11.33 -9.12 -10.64
C LYS A 185 12.62 -8.55 -11.24
N CYS A 186 12.53 -7.53 -12.09
CA CYS A 186 13.72 -6.88 -12.66
C CYS A 186 14.56 -6.23 -11.55
N PHE A 187 13.92 -5.52 -10.61
CA PHE A 187 14.63 -4.94 -9.45
C PHE A 187 15.19 -6.02 -8.52
N ALA A 188 14.46 -7.12 -8.31
CA ALA A 188 14.95 -8.25 -7.52
C ALA A 188 16.24 -8.85 -8.10
N LEU A 189 16.26 -9.11 -9.41
CA LEU A 189 17.45 -9.64 -10.11
C LEU A 189 18.63 -8.66 -10.05
N ALA A 190 18.38 -7.37 -10.31
CA ALA A 190 19.41 -6.34 -10.26
C ALA A 190 19.93 -6.08 -8.84
N GLY A 191 19.05 -6.23 -7.84
CA GLY A 191 19.34 -5.91 -6.44
C GLY A 191 20.03 -7.02 -5.66
N ALA A 192 19.90 -8.27 -6.08
CA ALA A 192 20.43 -9.43 -5.36
C ALA A 192 21.94 -9.31 -5.01
N PRO A 193 22.84 -8.84 -5.89
CA PRO A 193 24.25 -8.65 -5.55
C PRO A 193 24.51 -7.59 -4.46
N PHE A 194 23.53 -6.75 -4.16
CA PHE A 194 23.64 -5.63 -3.22
C PHE A 194 22.76 -5.83 -1.98
N HIS A 195 22.28 -7.04 -1.72
CA HIS A 195 21.36 -7.34 -0.63
C HIS A 195 20.08 -6.48 -0.66
N ILE A 196 19.57 -6.22 -1.87
CA ILE A 196 18.32 -5.51 -2.09
C ILE A 196 17.26 -6.52 -2.51
N THR A 197 16.14 -6.58 -1.79
CA THR A 197 14.96 -7.37 -2.18
C THR A 197 13.91 -6.48 -2.82
N SER A 198 13.11 -7.04 -3.71
CA SER A 198 12.00 -6.34 -4.36
C SER A 198 10.81 -7.29 -4.50
N ASN A 199 9.69 -6.94 -3.90
CA ASN A 199 8.48 -7.75 -3.88
C ASN A 199 7.24 -6.89 -4.13
N ALA A 200 6.12 -7.53 -4.45
CA ALA A 200 4.87 -6.84 -4.70
C ALA A 200 3.73 -7.35 -3.80
N VAL A 201 2.78 -6.48 -3.52
CA VAL A 201 1.51 -6.84 -2.87
C VAL A 201 0.40 -6.69 -3.90
N CYS A 202 -0.51 -7.67 -3.97
CA CYS A 202 -1.67 -7.69 -4.84
C CYS A 202 -2.96 -7.58 -4.02
N PRO A 203 -3.43 -6.38 -3.67
CA PRO A 203 -4.68 -6.19 -2.96
C PRO A 203 -5.87 -6.65 -3.79
N GLY A 204 -6.87 -7.24 -3.10
CA GLY A 204 -8.20 -7.46 -3.63
C GLY A 204 -9.11 -6.25 -3.42
N ASN A 205 -10.33 -6.52 -2.99
CA ASN A 205 -11.32 -5.49 -2.70
C ASN A 205 -11.09 -4.92 -1.29
N ILE A 206 -10.38 -3.82 -1.21
CA ILE A 206 -9.99 -3.16 0.04
C ILE A 206 -10.85 -1.92 0.25
N LEU A 207 -11.48 -1.79 1.40
CA LEU A 207 -12.29 -0.64 1.75
C LEU A 207 -11.41 0.56 2.07
N THR A 208 -11.11 1.31 1.03
CA THR A 208 -10.42 2.61 1.05
C THR A 208 -11.31 3.66 0.40
N PRO A 209 -11.03 4.96 0.50
CA PRO A 209 -11.75 5.98 -0.27
C PRO A 209 -11.79 5.66 -1.77
N MET A 210 -10.66 5.28 -2.37
CA MET A 210 -10.60 4.81 -3.76
C MET A 210 -11.50 3.57 -3.98
N GLY A 211 -11.44 2.58 -3.11
CA GLY A 211 -12.26 1.36 -3.21
C GLY A 211 -13.76 1.63 -3.11
N LYS A 212 -14.17 2.61 -2.32
CA LYS A 212 -15.58 3.02 -2.18
C LYS A 212 -16.18 3.59 -3.46
N THR A 213 -15.39 4.10 -4.39
CA THR A 213 -15.86 4.61 -5.69
C THR A 213 -16.17 3.51 -6.69
N LEU A 214 -15.64 2.31 -6.48
CA LEU A 214 -15.77 1.19 -7.40
C LEU A 214 -17.08 0.41 -7.20
N SER A 215 -17.60 -0.16 -8.27
CA SER A 215 -18.93 -0.81 -8.30
C SER A 215 -19.06 -2.00 -7.32
N TRP A 216 -17.96 -2.67 -6.99
CA TRP A 216 -17.98 -3.78 -6.06
C TRP A 216 -18.27 -3.37 -4.61
N SER A 217 -17.97 -2.13 -4.22
CA SER A 217 -18.17 -1.64 -2.85
C SER A 217 -19.64 -1.62 -2.40
N LYS A 218 -20.56 -1.69 -3.37
CA LYS A 218 -22.02 -1.71 -3.14
C LYS A 218 -22.59 -3.14 -2.99
N LYS A 219 -21.76 -4.19 -3.12
CA LYS A 219 -22.17 -5.59 -3.04
C LYS A 219 -21.95 -6.14 -1.63
N ASP A 220 -22.74 -7.13 -1.22
CA ASP A 220 -22.45 -7.85 0.02
C ASP A 220 -21.20 -8.74 -0.20
N PRO A 221 -20.09 -8.51 0.53
CA PRO A 221 -18.86 -9.29 0.38
C PRO A 221 -19.07 -10.78 0.64
N LYS A 222 -20.02 -11.16 1.49
CA LYS A 222 -20.32 -12.56 1.82
C LYS A 222 -20.79 -13.37 0.61
N THR A 223 -21.30 -12.70 -0.43
CA THR A 223 -21.83 -13.36 -1.61
C THR A 223 -20.77 -13.74 -2.64
N TYR A 224 -19.54 -13.19 -2.53
CA TYR A 224 -18.53 -13.37 -3.57
C TYR A 224 -17.06 -13.35 -3.11
N ILE A 225 -16.78 -12.91 -1.88
CA ILE A 225 -15.43 -13.00 -1.31
C ILE A 225 -15.37 -14.23 -0.41
N PRO A 226 -14.51 -15.22 -0.66
CA PRO A 226 -14.43 -16.41 0.17
C PRO A 226 -14.19 -16.12 1.66
N ALA A 227 -13.40 -15.11 2.00
CA ALA A 227 -13.21 -14.66 3.38
C ALA A 227 -14.44 -13.98 4.00
N GLY A 228 -15.52 -13.76 3.25
CA GLY A 228 -16.79 -13.20 3.72
C GLY A 228 -16.75 -11.72 4.12
N ARG A 229 -15.65 -11.02 3.84
CA ARG A 229 -15.46 -9.60 4.18
C ARG A 229 -14.60 -8.89 3.15
N TYR A 230 -14.74 -7.58 3.10
CA TYR A 230 -13.73 -6.74 2.45
C TYR A 230 -12.41 -6.74 3.23
N GLY A 231 -11.29 -6.53 2.52
CA GLY A 231 -10.03 -6.22 3.15
C GLY A 231 -10.00 -4.79 3.71
N THR A 232 -9.09 -4.57 4.63
CA THR A 232 -8.82 -3.25 5.24
C THR A 232 -7.44 -2.76 4.86
N ALA A 233 -7.15 -1.48 5.08
CA ALA A 233 -5.81 -0.93 4.93
C ALA A 233 -4.79 -1.66 5.82
N GLU A 234 -5.22 -2.14 6.99
CA GLU A 234 -4.37 -2.89 7.92
C GLU A 234 -4.00 -4.29 7.38
N ASP A 235 -4.91 -4.98 6.67
CA ASP A 235 -4.59 -6.24 6.00
C ASP A 235 -3.44 -6.05 5.00
N ILE A 236 -3.44 -4.93 4.26
CA ILE A 236 -2.36 -4.59 3.32
C ILE A 236 -1.09 -4.18 4.06
N ALA A 237 -1.21 -3.37 5.11
CA ALA A 237 -0.08 -2.91 5.92
C ALA A 237 0.69 -4.08 6.54
N ASN A 238 0.01 -5.15 6.96
CA ASN A 238 0.65 -6.35 7.49
C ASN A 238 1.48 -7.09 6.42
N ALA A 239 0.99 -7.17 5.18
CA ALA A 239 1.74 -7.76 4.07
C ALA A 239 2.98 -6.91 3.71
N VAL A 240 2.82 -5.58 3.70
CA VAL A 240 3.94 -4.66 3.48
C VAL A 240 4.97 -4.79 4.59
N LEU A 241 4.55 -4.86 5.87
CA LEU A 241 5.44 -5.05 7.00
C LEU A 241 6.25 -6.35 6.88
N PHE A 242 5.62 -7.45 6.46
CA PHE A 242 6.34 -8.70 6.22
C PHE A 242 7.48 -8.50 5.21
N TYR A 243 7.19 -7.90 4.03
CA TYR A 243 8.23 -7.66 3.03
C TYR A 243 9.25 -6.59 3.43
N ALA A 244 8.89 -5.66 4.31
CA ALA A 244 9.77 -4.61 4.83
C ALA A 244 10.64 -5.08 6.01
N SER A 245 10.39 -6.26 6.57
CA SER A 245 11.09 -6.82 7.73
C SER A 245 12.10 -7.90 7.34
N ASP A 246 12.98 -8.26 8.28
CA ASP A 246 13.96 -9.33 8.12
C ASP A 246 13.32 -10.72 7.97
N LEU A 247 12.02 -10.86 8.31
CA LEU A 247 11.27 -12.10 8.07
C LEU A 247 11.19 -12.50 6.60
N SER A 248 11.44 -11.57 5.68
CA SER A 248 11.41 -11.78 4.24
C SER A 248 12.77 -11.73 3.57
N ASP A 249 13.88 -11.85 4.29
CA ASP A 249 15.24 -11.68 3.73
C ASP A 249 15.58 -12.65 2.60
N TYR A 250 14.93 -13.82 2.56
CA TYR A 250 15.10 -14.80 1.49
C TYR A 250 13.96 -14.78 0.46
N VAL A 251 13.11 -13.72 0.49
CA VAL A 251 11.98 -13.55 -0.44
C VAL A 251 12.25 -12.35 -1.34
N THR A 252 12.43 -12.59 -2.63
CA THR A 252 12.62 -11.52 -3.62
C THR A 252 12.05 -11.93 -4.97
N GLY A 253 11.49 -10.97 -5.72
CA GLY A 253 10.83 -11.20 -7.00
C GLY A 253 9.45 -11.85 -6.89
N ASP A 254 8.90 -11.94 -5.68
CA ASP A 254 7.61 -12.56 -5.39
C ASP A 254 6.48 -11.53 -5.28
N TYR A 255 5.24 -12.03 -5.25
CA TYR A 255 4.07 -11.20 -4.95
C TYR A 255 3.10 -11.91 -4.01
N MET A 256 2.56 -11.18 -3.07
CA MET A 256 1.59 -11.68 -2.10
C MET A 256 0.17 -11.26 -2.47
N ASN A 257 -0.71 -12.24 -2.62
CA ASN A 257 -2.15 -12.02 -2.80
C ASN A 257 -2.81 -11.70 -1.45
N VAL A 258 -3.30 -10.46 -1.29
CA VAL A 258 -4.05 -10.02 -0.11
C VAL A 258 -5.48 -9.68 -0.55
N ASN A 259 -6.26 -10.72 -0.88
CA ASN A 259 -7.50 -10.57 -1.62
C ASN A 259 -8.70 -11.36 -1.05
N GLY A 260 -8.54 -12.01 0.11
CA GLY A 260 -9.62 -12.78 0.75
C GLY A 260 -10.09 -14.00 -0.05
N GLY A 261 -9.23 -14.54 -0.94
CA GLY A 261 -9.55 -15.69 -1.79
C GLY A 261 -10.24 -15.33 -3.11
N LEU A 262 -10.34 -14.05 -3.47
CA LEU A 262 -10.91 -13.62 -4.77
C LEU A 262 -10.13 -14.14 -5.98
N TYR A 263 -8.89 -14.52 -5.77
CA TYR A 263 -8.00 -15.15 -6.73
C TYR A 263 -7.04 -16.07 -5.98
N MET A 264 -6.94 -17.31 -6.46
CA MET A 264 -6.07 -18.36 -5.94
C MET A 264 -5.32 -19.00 -7.10
#